data_16939dd7d84a0d667b573bf3760a5349
#
_entry.id   16939dd7d84a0d667b573bf3760a5349
#
_cell.length_a   1.000
_cell.length_b   1.000
_cell.length_c   1.000
_cell.angle_alpha   90.00
_cell.angle_beta   90.00
_cell.angle_gamma   90.00
#
_symmetry.space_group_name_H-M   'P 1'
#
loop_
_entity.id
_entity.type
_entity.pdbx_description
1 polymer ?
#
loop_
_entity_poly.entity_id
_entity_poly.type
_entity_poly.pdbx_seq_one_letter_code
_entity_poly.pdbx_strand_id
1 'polypeptide(L)'
;ESILVLSSNTKNLLEMALRESFSYHHPYVGVEHILLALFKTNKGPVHDFMESKKISSESAVQVALDEFVERSTDYDELEEDEYYEEQPGGPIHQPGIMLPPNVVKGNSQQKSFLEEFAVNLNKRVVDGKVDPVVGRSKEVERLIQILSRRTKNNAILLGNPGVGKTAVVEGLVQAIINKKVPPSLQDKKIYSLDLSSVVAGTKYRGDFEERFKKIIQEVQNNGNIILFIDEIHSVIKAGTSEGSMDAASFLKPPLARGELQTIGATTFDEYQKHFQKDKALDRRFQAIHLDEPTIEETVEILKGVRNNYQSFHHVKISDNALLAAAILGERYIVDRCLPDKAIDLMDEACSRLKITALSQNKTFEKLTKSLDKVSLSKAKAIEEENFERAAKLRDKETKIEKQKMDFVNQFGTNGTFIATVDEDDIKSIVSQWTGVPVTALSTSEAEKLHNMEELLNHSVVGQTEAIEAISNAVRRGRAGFGDEHRPTGSFLFL
;
A
#
# COMPACT_ATOMS: atom_id res chain seq x y z
N GLU A 1 2.17 -16.08 45.52
CA GLU A 1 2.15 -14.83 44.75
C GLU A 1 2.85 -13.76 45.57
N SER A 2 4.10 -13.45 45.25
CA SER A 2 4.87 -12.36 45.87
C SER A 2 4.42 -11.04 45.27
N ILE A 3 3.66 -10.24 46.00
CA ILE A 3 3.31 -8.88 45.64
C ILE A 3 4.62 -8.05 45.64
N LEU A 4 5.08 -7.63 44.46
CA LEU A 4 6.20 -6.70 44.29
C LEU A 4 5.77 -5.32 44.84
N VAL A 5 6.24 -4.96 46.04
CA VAL A 5 6.02 -3.64 46.64
C VAL A 5 7.06 -2.69 46.13
N LEU A 6 6.64 -1.66 45.38
CA LEU A 6 7.52 -0.59 44.89
C LEU A 6 8.18 0.15 46.08
N SER A 7 9.47 0.44 45.93
CA SER A 7 10.20 1.24 46.94
C SER A 7 9.66 2.68 46.99
N SER A 8 9.84 3.36 48.13
CA SER A 8 9.42 4.77 48.28
C SER A 8 10.03 5.68 47.21
N ASN A 9 11.27 5.43 46.84
CA ASN A 9 11.95 6.21 45.80
C ASN A 9 11.32 6.00 44.42
N THR A 10 10.92 4.77 44.10
CA THR A 10 10.24 4.44 42.84
C THR A 10 8.85 5.08 42.77
N LYS A 11 8.12 5.11 43.89
CA LYS A 11 6.81 5.78 43.97
C LYS A 11 6.95 7.29 43.70
N ASN A 12 7.90 7.93 44.39
CA ASN A 12 8.17 9.37 44.19
C ASN A 12 8.58 9.69 42.78
N LEU A 13 9.38 8.83 42.13
CA LEU A 13 9.78 8.99 40.73
C LEU A 13 8.58 8.92 39.80
N LEU A 14 7.70 7.95 39.98
CA LEU A 14 6.49 7.82 39.18
C LEU A 14 5.51 8.98 39.39
N GLU A 15 5.39 9.51 40.63
CA GLU A 15 4.62 10.73 40.88
C GLU A 15 5.23 11.96 40.22
N MET A 16 6.55 12.07 40.13
CA MET A 16 7.21 13.13 39.38
C MET A 16 6.99 12.97 37.88
N ALA A 17 7.12 11.77 37.34
CA ALA A 17 6.86 11.48 35.92
C ALA A 17 5.40 11.81 35.54
N LEU A 18 4.45 11.53 36.42
CA LEU A 18 3.05 11.90 36.22
C LEU A 18 2.84 13.42 36.18
N ARG A 19 3.53 14.18 37.07
CA ARG A 19 3.50 15.65 37.04
C ARG A 19 4.11 16.20 35.76
N GLU A 20 5.19 15.60 35.28
CA GLU A 20 5.80 16.00 33.99
C GLU A 20 4.84 15.75 32.83
N SER A 21 4.15 14.59 32.77
CA SER A 21 3.19 14.33 31.69
C SER A 21 2.06 15.35 31.67
N PHE A 22 1.53 15.76 32.84
CA PHE A 22 0.55 16.83 32.93
C PHE A 22 1.09 18.20 32.50
N SER A 23 2.36 18.51 32.80
CA SER A 23 2.95 19.80 32.43
C SER A 23 3.14 19.94 30.92
N TYR A 24 3.29 18.83 30.20
CA TYR A 24 3.37 18.78 28.74
C TYR A 24 2.03 18.43 28.06
N HIS A 25 0.91 18.38 28.81
CA HIS A 25 -0.43 18.10 28.32
C HIS A 25 -0.57 16.69 27.70
N HIS A 26 0.23 15.73 28.14
CA HIS A 26 0.15 14.36 27.65
C HIS A 26 -0.83 13.54 28.52
N PRO A 27 -1.74 12.75 27.90
CA PRO A 27 -2.73 11.96 28.62
C PRO A 27 -2.15 10.67 29.26
N TYR A 28 -0.88 10.34 29.02
CA TYR A 28 -0.20 9.16 29.52
C TYR A 28 1.21 9.47 30.02
N VAL A 29 1.77 8.55 30.81
CA VAL A 29 3.16 8.64 31.28
C VAL A 29 4.03 7.71 30.44
N GLY A 30 4.74 8.25 29.45
CA GLY A 30 5.71 7.54 28.63
C GLY A 30 7.09 7.42 29.29
N VAL A 31 8.01 6.72 28.61
CA VAL A 31 9.42 6.52 29.05
C VAL A 31 10.14 7.86 29.17
N GLU A 32 9.82 8.79 28.32
CA GLU A 32 10.33 10.17 28.26
C GLU A 32 10.03 10.95 29.54
N HIS A 33 8.80 10.86 30.07
CA HIS A 33 8.43 11.51 31.34
C HIS A 33 9.17 10.91 32.53
N ILE A 34 9.45 9.60 32.48
CA ILE A 34 10.25 8.90 33.48
C ILE A 34 11.71 9.37 33.41
N LEU A 35 12.27 9.57 32.20
CA LEU A 35 13.62 10.10 32.00
C LEU A 35 13.75 11.54 32.51
N LEU A 36 12.77 12.40 32.20
CA LEU A 36 12.74 13.77 32.73
C LEU A 36 12.67 13.80 34.25
N ALA A 37 11.84 12.95 34.86
CA ALA A 37 11.76 12.82 36.30
C ALA A 37 13.07 12.31 36.92
N LEU A 38 13.78 11.38 36.28
CA LEU A 38 15.10 10.91 36.68
C LEU A 38 16.15 12.00 36.67
N PHE A 39 16.19 12.83 35.60
CA PHE A 39 17.16 13.94 35.49
C PHE A 39 16.87 15.08 36.47
N LYS A 40 15.61 15.27 36.85
CA LYS A 40 15.20 16.25 37.87
C LYS A 40 15.39 15.76 39.31
N THR A 41 15.68 14.47 39.52
CA THR A 41 15.87 13.89 40.85
C THR A 41 17.25 14.23 41.39
N ASN A 42 17.33 14.91 42.56
CA ASN A 42 18.57 15.35 43.17
C ASN A 42 19.29 14.28 44.02
N LYS A 43 18.93 13.01 43.90
CA LYS A 43 19.56 11.89 44.64
C LYS A 43 19.36 10.57 43.88
N GLY A 44 20.40 9.77 43.83
CA GLY A 44 20.35 8.42 43.25
C GLY A 44 21.39 8.17 42.17
N PRO A 45 21.50 6.94 41.67
CA PRO A 45 22.58 6.52 40.75
C PRO A 45 22.70 7.38 39.48
N VAL A 46 21.60 7.90 38.96
CA VAL A 46 21.58 8.77 37.78
C VAL A 46 22.16 10.15 38.11
N HIS A 47 21.80 10.71 39.27
CA HIS A 47 22.36 11.99 39.75
C HIS A 47 23.86 11.84 39.98
N ASP A 48 24.29 10.77 40.69
CA ASP A 48 25.72 10.52 40.98
C ASP A 48 26.53 10.33 39.70
N PHE A 49 25.95 9.68 38.71
CA PHE A 49 26.56 9.53 37.39
C PHE A 49 26.71 10.90 36.67
N MET A 50 25.65 11.72 36.64
CA MET A 50 25.70 13.07 36.01
C MET A 50 26.72 13.94 36.69
N GLU A 51 26.78 13.95 38.03
CA GLU A 51 27.76 14.68 38.81
C GLU A 51 29.20 14.22 38.51
N SER A 52 29.44 12.91 38.42
CA SER A 52 30.74 12.33 38.02
C SER A 52 31.21 12.77 36.64
N LYS A 53 30.29 13.00 35.72
CA LYS A 53 30.53 13.43 34.33
C LYS A 53 30.46 14.97 34.18
N LYS A 54 30.21 15.73 35.23
CA LYS A 54 30.04 17.20 35.23
C LYS A 54 28.92 17.68 34.28
N ILE A 55 27.83 16.86 34.16
CA ILE A 55 26.67 17.20 33.39
C ILE A 55 25.66 17.86 34.30
N SER A 56 25.21 19.08 33.98
CA SER A 56 24.16 19.71 34.78
C SER A 56 22.80 19.08 34.49
N SER A 57 21.94 18.98 35.49
CA SER A 57 20.57 18.46 35.31
C SER A 57 19.76 19.28 34.29
N GLU A 58 20.02 20.60 34.23
CA GLU A 58 19.38 21.51 33.26
C GLU A 58 19.78 21.20 31.81
N SER A 59 21.09 20.97 31.54
CA SER A 59 21.53 20.56 30.19
C SER A 59 21.04 19.17 29.80
N ALA A 60 20.96 18.22 30.73
CA ALA A 60 20.42 16.88 30.45
C ALA A 60 18.91 16.94 30.13
N VAL A 61 18.17 17.74 30.87
CA VAL A 61 16.75 18.00 30.60
C VAL A 61 16.55 18.70 29.27
N GLN A 62 17.37 19.70 28.91
CA GLN A 62 17.26 20.41 27.63
C GLN A 62 17.50 19.48 26.45
N VAL A 63 18.56 18.66 26.48
CA VAL A 63 18.85 17.68 25.42
C VAL A 63 17.73 16.63 25.31
N ALA A 64 17.20 16.17 26.44
CA ALA A 64 16.09 15.25 26.44
C ALA A 64 14.81 15.87 25.86
N LEU A 65 14.55 17.15 26.10
CA LEU A 65 13.43 17.89 25.52
C LEU A 65 13.60 18.12 24.02
N ASP A 66 14.80 18.48 23.55
CA ASP A 66 15.07 18.70 22.13
C ASP A 66 14.87 17.40 21.33
N GLU A 67 15.38 16.25 21.83
CA GLU A 67 15.18 14.95 21.21
C GLU A 67 13.71 14.46 21.31
N PHE A 68 13.00 14.92 22.32
CA PHE A 68 11.59 14.67 22.54
C PHE A 68 10.71 15.42 21.53
N VAL A 69 11.02 16.70 21.24
CA VAL A 69 10.33 17.51 20.25
C VAL A 69 10.55 16.94 18.84
N GLU A 70 11.77 16.49 18.51
CA GLU A 70 12.03 15.82 17.22
C GLU A 70 11.25 14.51 17.06
N ARG A 71 11.06 13.74 18.13
CA ARG A 71 10.26 12.51 18.10
C ARG A 71 8.75 12.74 18.20
N SER A 72 8.31 13.80 18.85
CA SER A 72 6.88 14.13 18.93
C SER A 72 6.30 14.57 17.60
N THR A 73 7.13 15.08 16.67
CA THR A 73 6.72 15.31 15.28
C THR A 73 6.48 14.02 14.49
N ASP A 74 7.04 12.88 14.93
CA ASP A 74 6.79 11.55 14.36
C ASP A 74 5.67 10.79 15.09
N TYR A 75 5.27 11.21 16.31
CA TYR A 75 4.27 10.54 17.16
C TYR A 75 2.95 11.30 17.31
N ASP A 76 2.84 12.54 16.81
CA ASP A 76 1.57 13.28 16.71
C ASP A 76 0.59 12.67 15.68
N GLU A 77 0.92 11.50 15.12
CA GLU A 77 0.01 10.70 14.32
C GLU A 77 -0.76 9.61 15.10
N LEU A 78 -0.59 9.48 16.43
CA LEU A 78 -1.29 8.47 17.21
C LEU A 78 -1.85 9.03 18.53
N GLU A 79 -3.18 9.18 18.55
CA GLU A 79 -4.07 9.14 19.72
C GLU A 79 -4.26 10.41 20.57
N GLU A 80 -5.28 11.20 20.22
CA GLU A 80 -6.16 11.85 21.20
C GLU A 80 -7.46 11.02 21.34
N ASP A 81 -7.54 10.16 22.33
CA ASP A 81 -8.81 9.59 22.80
C ASP A 81 -9.12 10.12 24.20
N GLU A 82 -10.21 10.90 24.24
CA GLU A 82 -10.81 11.53 25.40
C GLU A 82 -11.26 10.51 26.46
N TYR A 83 -10.84 10.69 27.71
CA TYR A 83 -11.54 10.19 28.88
C TYR A 83 -12.26 11.35 29.59
N TYR A 84 -13.57 11.45 29.39
CA TYR A 84 -14.46 12.13 30.33
C TYR A 84 -15.37 11.12 31.00
N GLU A 85 -15.07 10.81 32.28
CA GLU A 85 -16.07 10.26 33.19
C GLU A 85 -16.96 11.39 33.70
N GLU A 86 -18.27 11.29 33.43
CA GLU A 86 -19.29 12.09 34.08
C GLU A 86 -19.45 11.67 35.55
N GLN A 87 -19.31 12.60 36.49
CA GLN A 87 -19.93 12.53 37.78
C GLN A 87 -20.80 13.76 38.07
N PRO A 88 -21.99 13.59 38.62
CA PRO A 88 -22.96 14.69 38.75
C PRO A 88 -22.80 15.41 40.09
N GLY A 89 -22.85 16.74 40.07
CA GLY A 89 -23.09 17.48 41.31
C GLY A 89 -22.61 18.92 41.38
N GLY A 90 -23.50 19.86 41.16
CA GLY A 90 -23.64 21.12 41.88
C GLY A 90 -22.82 22.34 41.41
N PRO A 91 -23.46 23.52 41.44
CA PRO A 91 -22.90 24.74 40.85
C PRO A 91 -22.06 25.51 41.87
N ILE A 92 -20.84 25.92 41.52
CA ILE A 92 -20.13 26.97 42.26
C ILE A 92 -19.77 28.10 41.25
N HIS A 93 -20.42 29.21 41.47
CA HIS A 93 -20.08 30.51 40.91
C HIS A 93 -18.71 30.99 41.40
N GLN A 94 -17.82 31.41 40.51
CA GLN A 94 -16.83 32.45 40.78
C GLN A 94 -16.49 33.28 39.54
N PRO A 95 -16.01 34.55 39.73
CA PRO A 95 -16.26 35.63 38.81
C PRO A 95 -15.15 35.89 37.80
N GLY A 96 -15.53 36.54 36.75
CA GLY A 96 -14.83 36.82 35.50
C GLY A 96 -13.41 37.41 35.61
N ILE A 97 -12.57 36.95 34.72
CA ILE A 97 -11.41 37.68 34.22
C ILE A 97 -11.64 37.92 32.72
N MET A 98 -11.84 39.18 32.36
CA MET A 98 -11.88 39.66 30.97
C MET A 98 -10.48 39.53 30.38
N LEU A 99 -10.34 38.73 29.32
CA LEU A 99 -9.21 38.73 28.40
C LEU A 99 -9.48 39.66 27.21
N PRO A 100 -8.50 40.40 26.72
CA PRO A 100 -8.70 41.39 25.64
C PRO A 100 -8.91 40.67 24.28
N PRO A 101 -9.68 41.29 23.35
CA PRO A 101 -9.91 40.73 22.03
C PRO A 101 -8.76 41.13 21.11
N ASN A 102 -7.88 40.20 20.80
CA ASN A 102 -7.06 40.17 19.58
C ASN A 102 -5.96 39.12 19.72
N VAL A 103 -6.32 37.86 19.50
CA VAL A 103 -5.36 36.84 19.07
C VAL A 103 -5.78 36.41 17.68
N VAL A 104 -4.92 36.75 16.74
CA VAL A 104 -5.00 36.36 15.35
C VAL A 104 -5.22 34.81 15.29
N LYS A 105 -6.34 34.41 14.76
CA LYS A 105 -6.58 33.00 14.41
C LYS A 105 -5.52 32.60 13.39
N GLY A 106 -4.49 31.93 13.85
CA GLY A 106 -3.66 31.08 13.01
C GLY A 106 -4.57 30.00 12.44
N ASN A 107 -4.61 29.90 11.12
CA ASN A 107 -5.36 28.92 10.37
C ASN A 107 -4.65 27.55 10.54
N SER A 108 -4.81 26.90 11.68
CA SER A 108 -4.62 25.45 11.79
C SER A 108 -5.80 24.82 11.05
N GLN A 109 -5.56 24.36 9.83
CA GLN A 109 -6.49 23.48 9.13
C GLN A 109 -6.61 22.21 10.00
N GLN A 110 -7.69 22.13 10.78
CA GLN A 110 -8.11 20.85 11.36
C GLN A 110 -8.25 19.89 10.20
N LYS A 111 -7.40 18.85 10.15
CA LYS A 111 -7.57 17.74 9.20
C LYS A 111 -9.00 17.22 9.38
N SER A 112 -9.73 17.07 8.31
CA SER A 112 -11.07 16.47 8.27
C SER A 112 -10.96 15.02 8.77
N PHE A 113 -11.89 14.58 9.60
CA PHE A 113 -11.91 13.19 10.11
C PHE A 113 -11.91 12.17 8.95
N LEU A 114 -12.54 12.51 7.83
CA LEU A 114 -12.48 11.71 6.61
C LEU A 114 -11.04 11.59 6.04
N GLU A 115 -10.23 12.65 6.15
CA GLU A 115 -8.84 12.64 5.62
C GLU A 115 -7.88 11.80 6.46
N GLU A 116 -8.28 11.39 7.66
CA GLU A 116 -7.53 10.47 8.51
C GLU A 116 -7.65 9.01 8.03
N PHE A 117 -8.86 8.62 7.56
CA PHE A 117 -9.16 7.23 7.17
C PHE A 117 -9.37 7.05 5.67
N ALA A 118 -9.35 8.11 4.89
CA ALA A 118 -9.61 8.05 3.46
C ALA A 118 -8.62 8.90 2.65
N VAL A 119 -8.18 8.34 1.55
CA VAL A 119 -7.23 8.98 0.63
C VAL A 119 -7.98 9.76 -0.45
N ASN A 120 -7.69 11.04 -0.60
CA ASN A 120 -8.26 11.87 -1.67
C ASN A 120 -7.60 11.53 -3.02
N LEU A 121 -8.33 10.81 -3.89
CA LEU A 121 -7.83 10.39 -5.19
C LEU A 121 -7.63 11.57 -6.15
N ASN A 122 -8.46 12.63 -6.07
CA ASN A 122 -8.27 13.80 -6.92
C ASN A 122 -6.92 14.47 -6.64
N LYS A 123 -6.52 14.58 -5.37
CA LYS A 123 -5.23 15.13 -5.00
C LYS A 123 -4.07 14.25 -5.49
N ARG A 124 -4.19 12.93 -5.36
CA ARG A 124 -3.16 11.99 -5.86
C ARG A 124 -2.94 12.10 -7.37
N VAL A 125 -4.02 12.26 -8.14
CA VAL A 125 -3.93 12.44 -9.60
C VAL A 125 -3.28 13.79 -9.95
N VAL A 126 -3.63 14.87 -9.26
CA VAL A 126 -3.02 16.19 -9.46
C VAL A 126 -1.52 16.16 -9.08
N ASP A 127 -1.16 15.45 -8.04
CA ASP A 127 0.24 15.26 -7.61
C ASP A 127 1.05 14.35 -8.56
N GLY A 128 0.44 13.78 -9.60
CA GLY A 128 1.09 12.87 -10.54
C GLY A 128 1.45 11.49 -9.95
N LYS A 129 0.79 11.09 -8.84
CA LYS A 129 1.04 9.83 -8.14
C LYS A 129 0.16 8.67 -8.61
N VAL A 130 -0.52 8.84 -9.72
CA VAL A 130 -1.42 7.85 -10.30
C VAL A 130 -1.02 7.60 -11.75
N ASP A 131 -1.00 6.33 -12.14
CA ASP A 131 -0.68 5.93 -13.49
C ASP A 131 -1.77 6.34 -14.50
N PRO A 132 -1.41 6.59 -15.77
CA PRO A 132 -2.39 6.86 -16.80
C PRO A 132 -3.28 5.63 -17.04
N VAL A 133 -4.59 5.83 -17.02
CA VAL A 133 -5.56 4.76 -17.25
C VAL A 133 -5.77 4.58 -18.76
N VAL A 134 -5.45 3.38 -19.23
CA VAL A 134 -5.54 2.97 -20.64
C VAL A 134 -6.49 1.77 -20.76
N GLY A 135 -7.24 1.68 -21.85
CA GLY A 135 -8.04 0.50 -22.21
C GLY A 135 -9.39 0.38 -21.49
N ARG A 136 -9.71 1.25 -20.50
CA ARG A 136 -10.94 1.15 -19.68
C ARG A 136 -11.96 2.27 -19.94
N SER A 137 -11.95 2.85 -21.13
CA SER A 137 -12.83 3.99 -21.46
C SER A 137 -14.31 3.66 -21.41
N LYS A 138 -14.71 2.45 -21.80
CA LYS A 138 -16.10 2.00 -21.78
C LYS A 138 -16.65 1.85 -20.34
N GLU A 139 -15.85 1.29 -19.46
CA GLU A 139 -16.19 1.09 -18.05
C GLU A 139 -16.25 2.44 -17.32
N VAL A 140 -15.30 3.34 -17.58
CA VAL A 140 -15.31 4.71 -17.04
C VAL A 140 -16.53 5.47 -17.52
N GLU A 141 -16.88 5.42 -18.81
CA GLU A 141 -18.10 6.05 -19.34
C GLU A 141 -19.36 5.47 -18.69
N ARG A 142 -19.42 4.15 -18.53
CA ARG A 142 -20.53 3.48 -17.84
C ARG A 142 -20.64 3.92 -16.40
N LEU A 143 -19.52 4.07 -15.70
CA LEU A 143 -19.46 4.57 -14.32
C LEU A 143 -20.00 6.01 -14.24
N ILE A 144 -19.57 6.90 -15.16
CA ILE A 144 -20.08 8.27 -15.27
C ILE A 144 -21.61 8.28 -15.48
N GLN A 145 -22.13 7.44 -16.37
CA GLN A 145 -23.57 7.33 -16.63
C GLN A 145 -24.34 6.92 -15.39
N ILE A 146 -23.84 5.94 -14.62
CA ILE A 146 -24.50 5.46 -13.39
C ILE A 146 -24.51 6.56 -12.33
N LEU A 147 -23.36 7.19 -12.06
CA LEU A 147 -23.24 8.24 -11.05
C LEU A 147 -24.04 9.49 -11.37
N SER A 148 -24.36 9.73 -12.65
CA SER A 148 -25.19 10.86 -13.10
C SER A 148 -26.69 10.60 -12.99
N ARG A 149 -27.12 9.40 -12.57
CA ARG A 149 -28.56 9.06 -12.45
C ARG A 149 -29.18 9.73 -11.23
N ARG A 150 -30.46 10.01 -11.31
CA ARG A 150 -31.24 10.55 -10.18
C ARG A 150 -31.43 9.53 -9.05
N THR A 151 -31.60 8.26 -9.41
CA THR A 151 -31.79 7.14 -8.49
C THR A 151 -30.88 6.00 -8.91
N LYS A 152 -30.47 5.13 -7.98
CA LYS A 152 -29.50 4.07 -8.20
C LYS A 152 -28.19 4.62 -8.78
N ASN A 153 -27.73 5.71 -8.17
CA ASN A 153 -26.52 6.44 -8.53
C ASN A 153 -25.26 5.93 -7.82
N ASN A 154 -25.29 4.68 -7.38
CA ASN A 154 -24.14 3.98 -6.81
C ASN A 154 -23.73 2.86 -7.76
N ALA A 155 -22.43 2.67 -7.93
CA ALA A 155 -21.87 1.64 -8.79
C ALA A 155 -21.14 0.58 -7.96
N ILE A 156 -21.15 -0.66 -8.45
CA ILE A 156 -20.30 -1.72 -7.92
C ILE A 156 -19.51 -2.34 -9.08
N LEU A 157 -18.19 -2.31 -8.96
CA LEU A 157 -17.25 -2.87 -9.91
C LEU A 157 -17.02 -4.34 -9.57
N LEU A 158 -17.38 -5.22 -10.49
CA LEU A 158 -17.26 -6.67 -10.33
C LEU A 158 -16.17 -7.20 -11.25
N GLY A 159 -15.20 -7.90 -10.69
CA GLY A 159 -14.13 -8.51 -11.48
C GLY A 159 -13.12 -9.23 -10.59
N ASN A 160 -12.33 -10.10 -11.18
CA ASN A 160 -11.29 -10.85 -10.49
C ASN A 160 -10.24 -9.89 -9.88
N PRO A 161 -9.46 -10.34 -8.87
CA PRO A 161 -8.31 -9.58 -8.40
C PRO A 161 -7.34 -9.28 -9.54
N GLY A 162 -6.78 -8.07 -9.58
CA GLY A 162 -5.79 -7.71 -10.60
C GLY A 162 -6.33 -7.25 -11.97
N VAL A 163 -7.66 -7.28 -12.23
CA VAL A 163 -8.22 -6.82 -13.53
C VAL A 163 -8.26 -5.28 -13.69
N GLY A 164 -7.89 -4.52 -12.66
CA GLY A 164 -7.84 -3.06 -12.74
C GLY A 164 -9.11 -2.34 -12.27
N LYS A 165 -9.85 -2.86 -11.27
CA LYS A 165 -11.02 -2.19 -10.67
C LYS A 165 -10.69 -0.79 -10.15
N THR A 166 -9.60 -0.64 -9.42
CA THR A 166 -9.13 0.64 -8.89
C THR A 166 -8.75 1.61 -10.01
N ALA A 167 -8.12 1.11 -11.10
CA ALA A 167 -7.79 1.91 -12.27
C ALA A 167 -9.01 2.55 -12.95
N VAL A 168 -10.17 1.88 -12.98
CA VAL A 168 -11.42 2.46 -13.49
C VAL A 168 -11.85 3.68 -12.66
N VAL A 169 -11.71 3.62 -11.33
CA VAL A 169 -12.01 4.75 -10.44
C VAL A 169 -11.00 5.88 -10.64
N GLU A 170 -9.73 5.57 -10.78
CA GLU A 170 -8.68 6.55 -11.11
C GLU A 170 -8.93 7.21 -12.47
N GLY A 171 -9.41 6.44 -13.46
CA GLY A 171 -9.85 6.96 -14.75
C GLY A 171 -11.02 7.93 -14.64
N LEU A 172 -11.98 7.66 -13.76
CA LEU A 172 -13.05 8.60 -13.45
C LEU A 172 -12.49 9.89 -12.83
N VAL A 173 -11.57 9.80 -11.89
CA VAL A 173 -10.91 10.97 -11.30
C VAL A 173 -10.19 11.80 -12.35
N GLN A 174 -9.44 11.17 -13.25
CA GLN A 174 -8.79 11.84 -14.38
C GLN A 174 -9.81 12.53 -15.31
N ALA A 175 -10.95 11.88 -15.57
CA ALA A 175 -12.02 12.49 -16.37
C ALA A 175 -12.65 13.70 -15.67
N ILE A 176 -12.81 13.67 -14.33
CA ILE A 176 -13.31 14.82 -13.54
C ILE A 176 -12.33 15.99 -13.63
N ILE A 177 -11.04 15.75 -13.37
CA ILE A 177 -10.00 16.79 -13.43
C ILE A 177 -9.92 17.41 -14.81
N ASN A 178 -10.00 16.58 -15.86
CA ASN A 178 -9.98 17.02 -17.25
C ASN A 178 -11.32 17.60 -17.74
N LYS A 179 -12.32 17.72 -16.84
CA LYS A 179 -13.68 18.21 -17.16
C LYS A 179 -14.39 17.45 -18.30
N LYS A 180 -14.05 16.17 -18.46
CA LYS A 180 -14.68 15.25 -19.43
C LYS A 180 -15.90 14.52 -18.85
N VAL A 181 -16.55 15.11 -17.87
CA VAL A 181 -17.73 14.57 -17.19
C VAL A 181 -18.87 15.60 -17.23
N PRO A 182 -20.15 15.15 -17.07
CA PRO A 182 -21.30 16.05 -16.95
C PRO A 182 -21.12 17.06 -15.82
N PRO A 183 -21.78 18.25 -15.88
CA PRO A 183 -21.67 19.31 -14.86
C PRO A 183 -21.96 18.82 -13.43
N SER A 184 -22.83 17.83 -13.27
CA SER A 184 -23.17 17.24 -11.96
C SER A 184 -22.02 16.51 -11.26
N LEU A 185 -20.97 16.16 -12.01
CA LEU A 185 -19.81 15.43 -11.49
C LEU A 185 -18.51 16.26 -11.49
N GLN A 186 -18.49 17.46 -12.10
CA GLN A 186 -17.26 18.25 -12.27
C GLN A 186 -16.61 18.69 -10.96
N ASP A 187 -17.42 18.93 -9.92
CA ASP A 187 -16.95 19.40 -8.60
C ASP A 187 -16.84 18.27 -7.58
N LYS A 188 -17.06 17.03 -8.01
CA LYS A 188 -17.00 15.87 -7.10
C LYS A 188 -15.58 15.50 -6.75
N LYS A 189 -15.37 15.15 -5.48
CA LYS A 189 -14.12 14.61 -4.94
C LYS A 189 -14.33 13.14 -4.61
N ILE A 190 -13.40 12.30 -5.03
CA ILE A 190 -13.46 10.86 -4.76
C ILE A 190 -12.47 10.55 -3.64
N TYR A 191 -12.98 9.98 -2.56
CA TYR A 191 -12.19 9.52 -1.43
C TYR A 191 -12.20 8.00 -1.38
N SER A 192 -11.01 7.40 -1.38
CA SER A 192 -10.83 5.95 -1.20
C SER A 192 -10.75 5.66 0.29
N LEU A 193 -11.75 4.97 0.82
CA LEU A 193 -11.82 4.58 2.23
C LEU A 193 -10.98 3.31 2.46
N ASP A 194 -10.04 3.38 3.40
CA ASP A 194 -9.32 2.23 3.90
C ASP A 194 -10.02 1.65 5.13
N LEU A 195 -10.75 0.57 4.93
CA LEU A 195 -11.46 -0.12 6.02
C LEU A 195 -10.52 -0.69 7.08
N SER A 196 -9.30 -1.05 6.69
CA SER A 196 -8.31 -1.60 7.62
C SER A 196 -7.87 -0.53 8.62
N SER A 197 -7.67 0.70 8.15
CA SER A 197 -7.33 1.84 9.01
C SER A 197 -8.48 2.22 9.95
N VAL A 198 -9.74 2.11 9.50
CA VAL A 198 -10.90 2.38 10.37
C VAL A 198 -11.02 1.37 11.51
N VAL A 199 -10.64 0.11 11.26
CA VAL A 199 -10.65 -0.98 12.26
C VAL A 199 -9.41 -0.93 13.16
N ALA A 200 -8.28 -0.43 12.67
CA ALA A 200 -7.03 -0.38 13.42
C ALA A 200 -7.21 0.44 14.73
N GLY A 201 -6.65 -0.06 15.83
CA GLY A 201 -6.74 0.60 17.15
C GLY A 201 -8.09 0.52 17.87
N THR A 202 -9.17 -0.02 17.26
CA THR A 202 -10.45 -0.21 17.94
C THR A 202 -10.38 -1.43 18.87
N LYS A 203 -10.60 -1.22 20.16
CA LYS A 203 -10.67 -2.30 21.17
C LYS A 203 -12.07 -2.88 21.31
N TYR A 204 -13.08 -2.08 21.02
CA TYR A 204 -14.49 -2.43 21.16
C TYR A 204 -15.24 -2.22 19.85
N ARG A 205 -16.30 -2.98 19.68
CA ARG A 205 -17.20 -2.89 18.51
C ARG A 205 -17.75 -1.46 18.31
N GLY A 206 -18.08 -0.77 19.39
CA GLY A 206 -18.65 0.58 19.38
C GLY A 206 -17.73 1.62 18.73
N ASP A 207 -16.42 1.50 18.93
CA ASP A 207 -15.43 2.45 18.42
C ASP A 207 -15.40 2.47 16.88
N PHE A 208 -15.38 1.28 16.25
CA PHE A 208 -15.49 1.16 14.80
C PHE A 208 -16.81 1.71 14.26
N GLU A 209 -17.93 1.37 14.91
CA GLU A 209 -19.25 1.84 14.51
C GLU A 209 -19.34 3.36 14.60
N GLU A 210 -18.78 3.97 15.62
CA GLU A 210 -18.74 5.41 15.83
C GLU A 210 -17.85 6.11 14.77
N ARG A 211 -16.62 5.60 14.54
CA ARG A 211 -15.74 6.12 13.50
C ARG A 211 -16.40 6.05 12.11
N PHE A 212 -16.93 4.89 11.77
CA PHE A 212 -17.61 4.70 10.48
C PHE A 212 -18.82 5.61 10.32
N LYS A 213 -19.61 5.80 11.39
CA LYS A 213 -20.75 6.73 11.41
C LYS A 213 -20.30 8.18 11.21
N LYS A 214 -19.22 8.61 11.88
CA LYS A 214 -18.65 9.97 11.71
C LYS A 214 -18.20 10.19 10.26
N ILE A 215 -17.51 9.23 9.64
CA ILE A 215 -17.10 9.28 8.23
C ILE A 215 -18.33 9.47 7.32
N ILE A 216 -19.34 8.64 7.48
CA ILE A 216 -20.57 8.74 6.66
C ILE A 216 -21.27 10.09 6.85
N GLN A 217 -21.38 10.59 8.07
CA GLN A 217 -21.96 11.91 8.37
C GLN A 217 -21.16 13.05 7.71
N GLU A 218 -19.86 12.98 7.72
CA GLU A 218 -19.02 13.99 7.07
C GLU A 218 -19.19 13.97 5.56
N VAL A 219 -19.24 12.80 4.93
CA VAL A 219 -19.51 12.64 3.50
C VAL A 219 -20.89 13.22 3.13
N GLN A 220 -21.91 12.94 3.94
CA GLN A 220 -23.26 13.48 3.74
C GLN A 220 -23.29 15.02 3.85
N ASN A 221 -22.64 15.59 4.86
CA ASN A 221 -22.62 17.03 5.10
C ASN A 221 -21.89 17.79 3.98
N ASN A 222 -20.85 17.20 3.39
CA ASN A 222 -20.08 17.83 2.31
C ASN A 222 -20.79 17.77 0.94
N GLY A 223 -21.70 16.83 0.71
CA GLY A 223 -22.51 16.71 -0.51
C GLY A 223 -21.77 16.52 -1.85
N ASN A 224 -20.49 16.89 -1.92
CA ASN A 224 -19.64 16.82 -3.11
C ASN A 224 -18.65 15.65 -3.10
N ILE A 225 -18.81 14.71 -2.17
CA ILE A 225 -17.92 13.57 -2.00
C ILE A 225 -18.57 12.32 -2.60
N ILE A 226 -17.76 11.53 -3.33
CA ILE A 226 -18.07 10.16 -3.73
C ILE A 226 -17.12 9.26 -2.96
N LEU A 227 -17.67 8.31 -2.22
CA LEU A 227 -16.89 7.36 -1.42
C LEU A 227 -16.55 6.14 -2.28
N PHE A 228 -15.29 5.85 -2.44
CA PHE A 228 -14.81 4.61 -3.04
C PHE A 228 -14.44 3.63 -1.93
N ILE A 229 -15.01 2.43 -1.97
CA ILE A 229 -14.73 1.36 -1.01
C ILE A 229 -14.24 0.15 -1.79
N ASP A 230 -12.96 -0.13 -1.68
CA ASP A 230 -12.43 -1.38 -2.21
C ASP A 230 -12.81 -2.54 -1.28
N GLU A 231 -12.94 -3.72 -1.83
CA GLU A 231 -13.42 -4.90 -1.10
C GLU A 231 -14.69 -4.64 -0.26
N ILE A 232 -15.67 -3.93 -0.84
CA ILE A 232 -16.90 -3.51 -0.15
C ILE A 232 -17.64 -4.68 0.56
N HIS A 233 -17.39 -5.92 0.15
CA HIS A 233 -17.92 -7.11 0.80
C HIS A 233 -17.42 -7.25 2.25
N SER A 234 -16.27 -6.68 2.60
CA SER A 234 -15.73 -6.70 3.96
C SER A 234 -16.62 -5.92 4.93
N VAL A 235 -17.23 -4.83 4.47
CA VAL A 235 -18.22 -4.05 5.25
C VAL A 235 -19.45 -4.91 5.59
N ILE A 236 -19.84 -5.82 4.68
CA ILE A 236 -21.02 -6.67 4.84
C ILE A 236 -20.70 -7.93 5.63
N LYS A 237 -19.51 -8.53 5.41
CA LYS A 237 -19.03 -9.69 6.17
C LYS A 237 -18.94 -9.39 7.67
N ALA A 238 -18.58 -8.18 8.01
CA ALA A 238 -18.51 -7.73 9.39
C ALA A 238 -19.86 -7.84 10.13
N GLY A 239 -20.98 -8.13 9.47
CA GLY A 239 -22.33 -8.26 10.04
C GLY A 239 -22.89 -9.69 10.20
N THR A 240 -22.19 -10.74 9.74
CA THR A 240 -22.81 -12.08 9.59
C THR A 240 -22.40 -13.12 10.64
N SER A 241 -21.40 -12.89 11.46
CA SER A 241 -21.01 -13.80 12.58
C SER A 241 -21.52 -13.27 13.90
N GLU A 242 -21.92 -14.18 14.82
CA GLU A 242 -22.32 -13.82 16.18
C GLU A 242 -21.19 -13.00 16.86
N GLY A 243 -21.44 -11.70 17.07
CA GLY A 243 -20.45 -10.76 17.61
C GLY A 243 -19.69 -9.92 16.57
N SER A 244 -19.97 -10.06 15.27
CA SER A 244 -19.29 -9.26 14.25
C SER A 244 -19.99 -7.90 13.97
N MET A 245 -19.21 -6.95 13.48
CA MET A 245 -19.63 -5.56 13.23
C MET A 245 -20.58 -5.46 12.04
N ASP A 246 -21.77 -4.87 12.20
CA ASP A 246 -22.73 -4.63 11.10
C ASP A 246 -22.56 -3.22 10.50
N ALA A 247 -21.41 -2.98 9.88
CA ALA A 247 -21.15 -1.70 9.22
C ALA A 247 -22.11 -1.43 8.06
N ALA A 248 -22.68 -2.48 7.46
CA ALA A 248 -23.68 -2.35 6.40
C ALA A 248 -24.95 -1.64 6.89
N SER A 249 -25.29 -1.76 8.17
CA SER A 249 -26.48 -1.09 8.74
C SER A 249 -26.36 0.44 8.69
N PHE A 250 -25.16 1.00 8.77
CA PHE A 250 -24.90 2.44 8.67
C PHE A 250 -24.95 2.95 7.23
N LEU A 251 -24.61 2.12 6.25
CA LEU A 251 -24.67 2.48 4.82
C LEU A 251 -26.11 2.45 4.27
N LYS A 252 -26.95 1.51 4.72
CA LYS A 252 -28.30 1.29 4.18
C LYS A 252 -29.18 2.53 4.22
N PRO A 253 -29.33 3.29 5.33
CA PRO A 253 -30.21 4.44 5.37
C PRO A 253 -29.76 5.59 4.45
N PRO A 254 -28.49 6.03 4.45
CA PRO A 254 -28.02 7.08 3.54
C PRO A 254 -28.12 6.72 2.06
N LEU A 255 -27.78 5.48 1.70
CA LEU A 255 -27.93 4.96 0.33
C LEU A 255 -29.42 4.91 -0.09
N ALA A 256 -30.29 4.57 0.85
CA ALA A 256 -31.74 4.53 0.58
C ALA A 256 -32.31 5.91 0.30
N ARG A 257 -31.85 6.94 1.00
CA ARG A 257 -32.28 8.33 0.83
C ARG A 257 -31.57 9.05 -0.31
N GLY A 258 -30.50 8.44 -0.89
CA GLY A 258 -29.67 9.07 -1.94
C GLY A 258 -28.75 10.18 -1.43
N GLU A 259 -28.49 10.21 -0.12
CA GLU A 259 -27.63 11.17 0.54
C GLU A 259 -26.14 10.80 0.45
N LEU A 260 -25.85 9.56 0.06
CA LEU A 260 -24.50 9.02 -0.10
C LEU A 260 -24.33 8.51 -1.53
N GLN A 261 -23.27 8.94 -2.21
CA GLN A 261 -22.83 8.36 -3.48
C GLN A 261 -21.60 7.48 -3.22
N THR A 262 -21.69 6.22 -3.64
CA THR A 262 -20.63 5.22 -3.36
C THR A 262 -20.29 4.44 -4.62
N ILE A 263 -19.00 4.16 -4.78
CA ILE A 263 -18.46 3.19 -5.73
C ILE A 263 -17.88 2.06 -4.89
N GLY A 264 -18.39 0.85 -5.05
CA GLY A 264 -17.82 -0.35 -4.44
C GLY A 264 -17.00 -1.13 -5.45
N ALA A 265 -15.98 -1.85 -5.00
CA ALA A 265 -15.28 -2.85 -5.80
C ALA A 265 -15.29 -4.19 -5.05
N THR A 266 -15.48 -5.29 -5.78
CA THR A 266 -15.44 -6.64 -5.20
C THR A 266 -15.27 -7.69 -6.30
N THR A 267 -15.08 -8.96 -5.92
CA THR A 267 -15.11 -10.08 -6.85
C THR A 267 -16.55 -10.56 -7.09
N PHE A 268 -16.76 -11.30 -8.17
CA PHE A 268 -18.07 -11.84 -8.51
C PHE A 268 -18.57 -12.83 -7.44
N ASP A 269 -17.70 -13.68 -6.94
CA ASP A 269 -18.04 -14.69 -5.92
C ASP A 269 -18.46 -14.03 -4.61
N GLU A 270 -17.73 -12.99 -4.17
CA GLU A 270 -18.04 -12.25 -2.94
C GLU A 270 -19.34 -11.46 -3.09
N TYR A 271 -19.58 -10.91 -4.28
CA TYR A 271 -20.85 -10.24 -4.59
C TYR A 271 -22.03 -11.18 -4.44
N GLN A 272 -21.97 -12.39 -5.05
CA GLN A 272 -23.03 -13.39 -4.93
C GLN A 272 -23.23 -13.88 -3.49
N LYS A 273 -22.13 -14.14 -2.77
CA LYS A 273 -22.18 -14.67 -1.41
C LYS A 273 -22.75 -13.69 -0.39
N HIS A 274 -22.41 -12.41 -0.52
CA HIS A 274 -22.68 -11.41 0.51
C HIS A 274 -23.61 -10.29 0.05
N PHE A 275 -23.40 -9.73 -1.13
CA PHE A 275 -24.12 -8.55 -1.58
C PHE A 275 -25.53 -8.85 -2.12
N GLN A 276 -25.68 -9.85 -2.96
CA GLN A 276 -26.98 -10.26 -3.54
C GLN A 276 -27.96 -10.75 -2.49
N LYS A 277 -27.49 -11.29 -1.37
CA LYS A 277 -28.36 -11.72 -0.26
C LYS A 277 -29.02 -10.54 0.43
N ASP A 278 -28.38 -9.40 0.44
CA ASP A 278 -28.94 -8.17 0.99
C ASP A 278 -29.69 -7.36 -0.09
N LYS A 279 -30.96 -7.69 -0.26
CA LYS A 279 -31.85 -7.05 -1.25
C LYS A 279 -31.94 -5.54 -1.11
N ALA A 280 -31.64 -4.98 0.07
CA ALA A 280 -31.69 -3.53 0.30
C ALA A 280 -30.48 -2.83 -0.33
N LEU A 281 -29.30 -3.41 -0.23
CA LEU A 281 -28.07 -2.92 -0.88
C LEU A 281 -28.08 -3.21 -2.38
N ASP A 282 -28.41 -4.43 -2.79
CA ASP A 282 -28.42 -4.86 -4.20
C ASP A 282 -29.28 -3.92 -5.08
N ARG A 283 -30.45 -3.50 -4.57
CA ARG A 283 -31.33 -2.55 -5.28
C ARG A 283 -30.77 -1.15 -5.43
N ARG A 284 -29.72 -0.78 -4.71
CA ARG A 284 -29.14 0.58 -4.68
C ARG A 284 -27.89 0.71 -5.53
N PHE A 285 -27.22 -0.42 -5.80
CA PHE A 285 -26.03 -0.46 -6.62
C PHE A 285 -26.34 -0.95 -8.03
N GLN A 286 -25.59 -0.41 -9.00
CA GLN A 286 -25.62 -0.90 -10.37
C GLN A 286 -24.28 -1.59 -10.66
N ALA A 287 -24.33 -2.85 -11.02
CA ALA A 287 -23.13 -3.63 -11.34
C ALA A 287 -22.52 -3.20 -12.68
N ILE A 288 -21.19 -3.14 -12.69
CA ILE A 288 -20.32 -3.01 -13.87
C ILE A 288 -19.37 -4.19 -13.83
N HIS A 289 -19.41 -5.02 -14.85
CA HIS A 289 -18.51 -6.17 -15.00
C HIS A 289 -17.20 -5.70 -15.63
N LEU A 290 -16.11 -6.11 -15.04
CA LEU A 290 -14.75 -5.90 -15.56
C LEU A 290 -14.16 -7.26 -15.90
N ASP A 291 -14.02 -7.50 -17.18
CA ASP A 291 -13.37 -8.70 -17.69
C ASP A 291 -11.85 -8.50 -17.75
N GLU A 292 -11.13 -9.63 -17.78
CA GLU A 292 -9.69 -9.63 -18.01
C GLU A 292 -9.40 -9.04 -19.39
N PRO A 293 -8.46 -8.08 -19.52
CA PRO A 293 -8.13 -7.51 -20.83
C PRO A 293 -7.43 -8.53 -21.72
N THR A 294 -7.60 -8.38 -23.04
CA THR A 294 -6.87 -9.18 -24.04
C THR A 294 -5.37 -8.89 -24.01
N ILE A 295 -4.56 -9.71 -24.67
CA ILE A 295 -3.11 -9.49 -24.80
C ILE A 295 -2.85 -8.12 -25.41
N GLU A 296 -3.54 -7.75 -26.48
CA GLU A 296 -3.39 -6.47 -27.18
C GLU A 296 -3.71 -5.29 -26.27
N GLU A 297 -4.83 -5.35 -25.54
CA GLU A 297 -5.23 -4.35 -24.58
C GLU A 297 -4.21 -4.26 -23.41
N THR A 298 -3.69 -5.39 -22.96
CA THR A 298 -2.65 -5.45 -21.94
C THR A 298 -1.36 -4.76 -22.41
N VAL A 299 -0.92 -5.01 -23.63
CA VAL A 299 0.27 -4.33 -24.19
C VAL A 299 0.05 -2.82 -24.26
N GLU A 300 -1.14 -2.35 -24.63
CA GLU A 300 -1.45 -0.91 -24.63
C GLU A 300 -1.44 -0.33 -23.21
N ILE A 301 -1.95 -1.06 -22.20
CA ILE A 301 -1.86 -0.67 -20.79
C ILE A 301 -0.38 -0.57 -20.36
N LEU A 302 0.42 -1.61 -20.64
CA LEU A 302 1.85 -1.62 -20.31
C LEU A 302 2.61 -0.45 -20.99
N LYS A 303 2.31 -0.12 -22.24
CA LYS A 303 2.87 1.06 -22.90
C LYS A 303 2.50 2.35 -22.18
N GLY A 304 1.29 2.46 -21.69
CA GLY A 304 0.82 3.63 -20.93
C GLY A 304 1.59 3.84 -19.63
N VAL A 305 1.84 2.79 -18.87
CA VAL A 305 2.55 2.86 -17.58
C VAL A 305 4.07 2.81 -17.71
N ARG A 306 4.60 2.37 -18.88
CA ARG A 306 6.03 2.16 -19.13
C ARG A 306 6.93 3.31 -18.67
N ASN A 307 6.55 4.54 -18.95
CA ASN A 307 7.39 5.71 -18.64
C ASN A 307 7.60 5.89 -17.14
N ASN A 308 6.59 5.58 -16.32
CA ASN A 308 6.67 5.69 -14.87
C ASN A 308 7.64 4.64 -14.31
N TYR A 309 7.55 3.40 -14.80
CA TYR A 309 8.48 2.32 -14.41
C TYR A 309 9.90 2.57 -14.89
N GLN A 310 10.07 3.06 -16.14
CA GLN A 310 11.39 3.45 -16.65
C GLN A 310 12.03 4.55 -15.80
N SER A 311 11.25 5.54 -15.39
CA SER A 311 11.73 6.64 -14.53
C SER A 311 12.09 6.17 -13.13
N PHE A 312 11.29 5.27 -12.56
CA PHE A 312 11.52 4.72 -11.22
C PHE A 312 12.75 3.81 -11.15
N HIS A 313 12.88 2.89 -12.11
CA HIS A 313 14.00 1.94 -12.14
C HIS A 313 15.24 2.47 -12.85
N HIS A 314 15.14 3.56 -13.62
CA HIS A 314 16.20 4.07 -14.50
C HIS A 314 16.65 3.06 -15.55
N VAL A 315 15.72 2.23 -16.04
CA VAL A 315 15.94 1.16 -17.02
C VAL A 315 15.01 1.36 -18.18
N LYS A 316 15.48 1.18 -19.40
CA LYS A 316 14.65 1.23 -20.60
C LYS A 316 13.89 -0.09 -20.78
N ILE A 317 12.63 -0.04 -21.22
CA ILE A 317 11.82 -1.22 -21.48
C ILE A 317 11.52 -1.29 -22.96
N SER A 318 11.90 -2.40 -23.61
CA SER A 318 11.66 -2.61 -25.05
C SER A 318 10.20 -3.02 -25.31
N ASP A 319 9.70 -2.77 -26.52
CA ASP A 319 8.35 -3.19 -26.91
C ASP A 319 8.21 -4.71 -26.91
N ASN A 320 9.28 -5.43 -27.23
CA ASN A 320 9.32 -6.89 -27.17
C ASN A 320 9.17 -7.41 -25.74
N ALA A 321 9.75 -6.73 -24.75
CA ALA A 321 9.58 -7.08 -23.33
C ALA A 321 8.11 -6.91 -22.90
N LEU A 322 7.43 -5.85 -23.31
CA LEU A 322 6.01 -5.63 -22.99
C LEU A 322 5.13 -6.72 -23.61
N LEU A 323 5.38 -7.05 -24.86
CA LEU A 323 4.67 -8.11 -25.57
C LEU A 323 4.91 -9.48 -24.90
N ALA A 324 6.17 -9.76 -24.55
CA ALA A 324 6.54 -11.00 -23.86
C ALA A 324 5.87 -11.09 -22.47
N ALA A 325 5.82 -9.99 -21.71
CA ALA A 325 5.17 -9.95 -20.41
C ALA A 325 3.66 -10.29 -20.50
N ALA A 326 2.97 -9.74 -21.51
CA ALA A 326 1.56 -10.05 -21.73
C ALA A 326 1.34 -11.49 -22.16
N ILE A 327 2.06 -11.98 -23.18
CA ILE A 327 1.87 -13.34 -23.75
C ILE A 327 2.29 -14.42 -22.74
N LEU A 328 3.48 -14.28 -22.14
CA LEU A 328 4.00 -15.28 -21.22
C LEU A 328 3.24 -15.25 -19.89
N GLY A 329 2.81 -14.05 -19.45
CA GLY A 329 1.96 -13.90 -18.29
C GLY A 329 0.63 -14.63 -18.46
N GLU A 330 -0.06 -14.46 -19.58
CA GLU A 330 -1.32 -15.16 -19.87
C GLU A 330 -1.12 -16.68 -19.92
N ARG A 331 -0.06 -17.11 -20.58
CA ARG A 331 0.15 -18.54 -20.87
C ARG A 331 0.65 -19.36 -19.68
N TYR A 332 1.51 -18.79 -18.84
CA TYR A 332 2.22 -19.54 -17.79
C TYR A 332 1.78 -19.18 -16.36
N ILE A 333 1.14 -18.04 -16.15
CA ILE A 333 0.68 -17.59 -14.83
C ILE A 333 -0.85 -17.67 -14.79
N VAL A 334 -1.38 -18.74 -14.22
CA VAL A 334 -2.83 -19.07 -14.23
C VAL A 334 -3.54 -18.51 -13.00
N ASP A 335 -2.83 -18.35 -11.90
CA ASP A 335 -3.37 -17.95 -10.59
C ASP A 335 -3.68 -16.45 -10.45
N ARG A 336 -3.27 -15.63 -11.43
CA ARG A 336 -3.47 -14.16 -11.46
C ARG A 336 -4.04 -13.72 -12.80
N CYS A 337 -4.66 -12.53 -12.82
CA CYS A 337 -5.25 -11.95 -14.04
C CYS A 337 -4.35 -10.88 -14.67
N LEU A 338 -4.52 -10.69 -15.99
CA LEU A 338 -4.02 -9.51 -16.67
C LEU A 338 -4.86 -8.27 -16.24
N PRO A 339 -4.28 -7.06 -16.21
CA PRO A 339 -2.88 -6.74 -16.55
C PRO A 339 -1.89 -6.90 -15.40
N ASP A 340 -2.36 -7.15 -14.18
CA ASP A 340 -1.57 -7.16 -12.94
C ASP A 340 -0.33 -8.04 -13.04
N LYS A 341 -0.51 -9.31 -13.42
CA LYS A 341 0.62 -10.26 -13.60
C LYS A 341 1.65 -9.80 -14.63
N ALA A 342 1.23 -9.08 -15.69
CA ALA A 342 2.15 -8.58 -16.70
C ALA A 342 2.90 -7.32 -16.22
N ILE A 343 2.25 -6.49 -15.42
CA ILE A 343 2.87 -5.34 -14.74
C ILE A 343 3.92 -5.84 -13.73
N ASP A 344 3.58 -6.83 -12.92
CA ASP A 344 4.50 -7.43 -11.94
C ASP A 344 5.74 -8.04 -12.63
N LEU A 345 5.54 -8.77 -13.74
CA LEU A 345 6.66 -9.32 -14.52
C LEU A 345 7.59 -8.21 -15.04
N MET A 346 7.02 -7.14 -15.56
CA MET A 346 7.77 -6.00 -16.06
C MET A 346 8.53 -5.29 -14.92
N ASP A 347 7.89 -5.08 -13.78
CA ASP A 347 8.47 -4.42 -12.61
C ASP A 347 9.64 -5.23 -12.04
N GLU A 348 9.45 -6.54 -11.85
CA GLU A 348 10.50 -7.43 -11.34
C GLU A 348 11.68 -7.53 -12.31
N ALA A 349 11.43 -7.60 -13.63
CA ALA A 349 12.49 -7.60 -14.62
C ALA A 349 13.31 -6.30 -14.59
N CYS A 350 12.64 -5.15 -14.45
CA CYS A 350 13.32 -3.86 -14.29
C CYS A 350 14.17 -3.81 -13.03
N SER A 351 13.62 -4.26 -11.90
CA SER A 351 14.30 -4.30 -10.61
C SER A 351 15.54 -5.18 -10.65
N ARG A 352 15.41 -6.41 -11.17
CA ARG A 352 16.51 -7.37 -11.28
C ARG A 352 17.62 -6.86 -12.18
N LEU A 353 17.26 -6.33 -13.34
CA LEU A 353 18.24 -5.81 -14.28
C LEU A 353 18.98 -4.58 -13.72
N LYS A 354 18.27 -3.69 -13.02
CA LYS A 354 18.88 -2.56 -12.29
C LYS A 354 19.93 -3.03 -11.30
N ILE A 355 19.59 -4.02 -10.45
CA ILE A 355 20.50 -4.57 -9.45
C ILE A 355 21.73 -5.20 -10.13
N THR A 356 21.52 -6.00 -11.17
CA THR A 356 22.59 -6.68 -11.91
C THR A 356 23.52 -5.67 -12.59
N ALA A 357 22.97 -4.68 -13.29
CA ALA A 357 23.75 -3.67 -13.98
C ALA A 357 24.51 -2.74 -13.02
N LEU A 358 23.92 -2.38 -11.89
CA LEU A 358 24.62 -1.63 -10.84
C LEU A 358 25.73 -2.43 -10.20
N SER A 359 25.52 -3.72 -9.91
CA SER A 359 26.54 -4.59 -9.31
C SER A 359 27.76 -4.78 -10.23
N GLN A 360 27.57 -4.77 -11.54
CA GLN A 360 28.63 -4.85 -12.53
C GLN A 360 29.34 -3.52 -12.78
N ASN A 361 28.79 -2.40 -12.29
CA ASN A 361 29.39 -1.09 -12.48
C ASN A 361 30.54 -0.86 -11.52
N LYS A 362 31.78 -0.74 -12.05
CA LYS A 362 33.01 -0.57 -11.25
C LYS A 362 32.98 0.64 -10.31
N THR A 363 32.26 1.71 -10.67
CA THR A 363 32.15 2.92 -9.83
C THR A 363 31.24 2.65 -8.65
N PHE A 364 30.06 2.05 -8.91
CA PHE A 364 29.11 1.67 -7.87
C PHE A 364 29.69 0.63 -6.92
N GLU A 365 30.43 -0.35 -7.43
CA GLU A 365 31.14 -1.35 -6.64
C GLU A 365 32.18 -0.71 -5.70
N LYS A 366 32.95 0.27 -6.20
CA LYS A 366 33.91 1.01 -5.36
C LYS A 366 33.22 1.80 -4.23
N LEU A 367 32.11 2.47 -4.54
CA LEU A 367 31.34 3.20 -3.54
C LEU A 367 30.76 2.25 -2.49
N THR A 368 30.22 1.11 -2.90
CA THR A 368 29.68 0.08 -2.00
C THR A 368 30.77 -0.48 -1.09
N LYS A 369 31.91 -0.90 -1.63
CA LYS A 369 33.05 -1.37 -0.84
C LYS A 369 33.61 -0.31 0.12
N SER A 370 33.51 0.97 -0.25
CA SER A 370 33.93 2.08 0.62
C SER A 370 32.93 2.27 1.76
N LEU A 371 31.64 2.15 1.48
CA LEU A 371 30.57 2.21 2.47
C LEU A 371 30.71 1.09 3.50
N ASP A 372 30.88 -0.17 3.05
CA ASP A 372 31.05 -1.33 3.92
C ASP A 372 32.26 -1.18 4.85
N LYS A 373 33.38 -0.64 4.34
CA LYS A 373 34.58 -0.36 5.15
C LYS A 373 34.32 0.70 6.22
N VAL A 374 33.60 1.77 5.87
CA VAL A 374 33.30 2.86 6.81
C VAL A 374 32.32 2.37 7.87
N SER A 375 31.27 1.62 7.48
CA SER A 375 30.29 1.03 8.38
C SER A 375 30.94 0.06 9.37
N LEU A 376 31.83 -0.84 8.89
CA LEU A 376 32.59 -1.74 9.77
C LEU A 376 33.51 -0.98 10.73
N SER A 377 34.14 0.10 10.26
CA SER A 377 35.01 0.95 11.10
C SER A 377 34.22 1.72 12.13
N LYS A 378 32.99 2.14 11.79
CA LYS A 378 32.05 2.79 12.70
C LYS A 378 31.59 1.82 13.80
N ALA A 379 31.23 0.57 13.44
CA ALA A 379 30.86 -0.46 14.42
C ALA A 379 31.99 -0.71 15.43
N LYS A 380 33.24 -0.85 14.95
CA LYS A 380 34.41 -1.01 15.83
C LYS A 380 34.66 0.21 16.73
N ALA A 381 34.47 1.43 16.21
CA ALA A 381 34.64 2.65 17.01
C ALA A 381 33.58 2.77 18.12
N ILE A 382 32.37 2.21 17.90
CA ILE A 382 31.33 2.13 18.91
C ILE A 382 31.69 1.07 19.97
N GLU A 383 32.17 -0.10 19.56
CA GLU A 383 32.66 -1.15 20.48
C GLU A 383 33.84 -0.64 21.35
N GLU A 384 34.71 0.21 20.79
CA GLU A 384 35.85 0.84 21.47
C GLU A 384 35.42 2.06 22.30
N GLU A 385 34.12 2.38 22.41
CA GLU A 385 33.53 3.55 23.10
C GLU A 385 34.10 4.90 22.59
N ASN A 386 34.65 4.94 21.38
CA ASN A 386 35.22 6.15 20.79
C ASN A 386 34.16 6.89 19.98
N PHE A 387 33.28 7.59 20.66
CA PHE A 387 32.12 8.27 20.06
C PHE A 387 32.51 9.42 19.12
N GLU A 388 33.63 10.11 19.37
CA GLU A 388 34.11 11.16 18.46
C GLU A 388 34.53 10.60 17.10
N ARG A 389 35.20 9.45 17.10
CA ARG A 389 35.57 8.76 15.88
C ARG A 389 34.35 8.15 15.18
N ALA A 390 33.40 7.62 15.92
CA ALA A 390 32.13 7.11 15.40
C ALA A 390 31.31 8.22 14.72
N ALA A 391 31.23 9.42 15.29
CA ALA A 391 30.57 10.57 14.68
C ALA A 391 31.22 10.98 13.35
N LYS A 392 32.56 11.10 13.30
CA LYS A 392 33.27 11.42 12.04
C LYS A 392 33.09 10.34 10.96
N LEU A 393 32.94 9.08 11.35
CA LEU A 393 32.66 7.97 10.43
C LEU A 393 31.20 8.00 9.94
N ARG A 394 30.24 8.38 10.78
CA ARG A 394 28.84 8.61 10.39
C ARG A 394 28.73 9.69 9.29
N ASP A 395 29.43 10.82 9.47
CA ASP A 395 29.45 11.88 8.45
C ASP A 395 30.03 11.41 7.11
N LYS A 396 31.05 10.54 7.17
CA LYS A 396 31.62 9.92 5.95
C LYS A 396 30.66 8.92 5.31
N GLU A 397 29.97 8.11 6.11
CA GLU A 397 28.94 7.18 5.68
C GLU A 397 27.84 7.92 4.91
N THR A 398 27.25 8.95 5.51
CA THR A 398 26.21 9.78 4.89
C THR A 398 26.69 10.44 3.59
N LYS A 399 27.94 10.89 3.52
CA LYS A 399 28.51 11.43 2.27
C LYS A 399 28.62 10.39 1.16
N ILE A 400 29.07 9.17 1.49
CA ILE A 400 29.18 8.09 0.51
C ILE A 400 27.80 7.61 0.06
N GLU A 401 26.84 7.51 0.98
CA GLU A 401 25.44 7.20 0.67
C GLU A 401 24.85 8.23 -0.29
N LYS A 402 25.06 9.52 0.00
CA LYS A 402 24.63 10.59 -0.91
C LYS A 402 25.28 10.48 -2.29
N GLN A 403 26.59 10.23 -2.36
CA GLN A 403 27.29 10.02 -3.63
C GLN A 403 26.75 8.79 -4.39
N LYS A 404 26.42 7.70 -3.68
CA LYS A 404 25.82 6.50 -4.25
C LYS A 404 24.41 6.80 -4.81
N MET A 405 23.62 7.57 -4.08
CA MET A 405 22.29 8.00 -4.51
C MET A 405 22.34 8.96 -5.71
N ASP A 406 23.25 9.94 -5.67
CA ASP A 406 23.49 10.87 -6.77
C ASP A 406 23.96 10.14 -8.05
N PHE A 407 24.80 9.11 -7.89
CA PHE A 407 25.23 8.26 -9.00
C PHE A 407 24.06 7.53 -9.67
N VAL A 408 23.12 6.97 -8.88
CA VAL A 408 21.93 6.30 -9.42
C VAL A 408 20.98 7.33 -10.06
N ASN A 409 20.82 8.49 -9.44
CA ASN A 409 19.93 9.56 -9.93
C ASN A 409 20.46 10.25 -11.21
N GLN A 410 21.74 10.10 -11.57
CA GLN A 410 22.27 10.57 -12.86
C GLN A 410 21.67 9.81 -14.05
N PHE A 411 21.19 8.58 -13.83
CA PHE A 411 20.46 7.82 -14.82
C PHE A 411 18.99 8.24 -14.78
N GLY A 412 18.37 8.36 -15.94
CA GLY A 412 16.96 8.77 -16.08
C GLY A 412 16.75 10.27 -16.24
N THR A 413 17.54 11.15 -15.62
CA THR A 413 17.39 12.62 -15.75
C THR A 413 17.80 13.16 -17.13
N ASN A 414 18.71 12.48 -17.82
CA ASN A 414 19.22 12.89 -19.15
C ASN A 414 18.79 11.92 -20.28
N GLY A 415 17.78 11.07 -20.05
CA GLY A 415 17.40 10.02 -21.00
C GLY A 415 18.44 8.89 -21.13
N THR A 416 19.44 8.85 -20.23
CA THR A 416 20.40 7.75 -20.14
C THR A 416 19.88 6.69 -19.20
N PHE A 417 19.68 5.48 -19.69
CA PHE A 417 19.25 4.34 -18.91
C PHE A 417 20.44 3.47 -18.51
N ILE A 418 20.35 2.82 -17.36
CA ILE A 418 21.39 1.91 -16.86
C ILE A 418 21.50 0.67 -17.75
N ALA A 419 20.35 0.15 -18.19
CA ALA A 419 20.24 -1.04 -19.01
C ALA A 419 18.89 -1.03 -19.77
N THR A 420 18.69 -2.03 -20.65
CA THR A 420 17.42 -2.21 -21.38
C THR A 420 16.87 -3.60 -21.05
N VAL A 421 15.61 -3.65 -20.62
CA VAL A 421 14.86 -4.90 -20.40
C VAL A 421 14.39 -5.41 -21.76
N ASP A 422 14.74 -6.63 -22.06
CA ASP A 422 14.33 -7.34 -23.27
C ASP A 422 13.48 -8.57 -22.97
N GLU A 423 13.02 -9.24 -24.02
CA GLU A 423 12.19 -10.44 -23.94
C GLU A 423 12.82 -11.55 -23.09
N ASP A 424 14.15 -11.72 -23.13
CA ASP A 424 14.85 -12.78 -22.40
C ASP A 424 14.88 -12.54 -20.89
N ASP A 425 14.87 -11.28 -20.48
CA ASP A 425 14.74 -10.91 -19.06
C ASP A 425 13.37 -11.36 -18.54
N ILE A 426 12.30 -11.09 -19.28
CA ILE A 426 10.93 -11.52 -18.93
C ILE A 426 10.84 -13.05 -18.89
N LYS A 427 11.37 -13.76 -19.89
CA LYS A 427 11.42 -15.23 -19.90
C LYS A 427 12.11 -15.79 -18.67
N SER A 428 13.19 -15.15 -18.25
CA SER A 428 13.94 -15.54 -17.05
C SER A 428 13.12 -15.42 -15.77
N ILE A 429 12.31 -14.34 -15.62
CA ILE A 429 11.41 -14.16 -14.48
C ILE A 429 10.28 -15.18 -14.52
N VAL A 430 9.63 -15.35 -15.67
CA VAL A 430 8.56 -16.35 -15.82
C VAL A 430 9.07 -17.76 -15.48
N SER A 431 10.29 -18.10 -15.93
CA SER A 431 10.92 -19.38 -15.59
C SER A 431 11.17 -19.53 -14.09
N GLN A 432 11.54 -18.46 -13.41
CA GLN A 432 11.77 -18.45 -11.96
C GLN A 432 10.47 -18.62 -11.18
N TRP A 433 9.37 -17.96 -11.60
CA TRP A 433 8.07 -18.04 -10.93
C TRP A 433 7.40 -19.38 -11.12
N THR A 434 7.45 -19.90 -12.34
CA THR A 434 6.70 -21.11 -12.71
C THR A 434 7.50 -22.42 -12.58
N GLY A 435 8.82 -22.31 -12.47
CA GLY A 435 9.73 -23.45 -12.53
C GLY A 435 9.88 -24.07 -13.93
N VAL A 436 9.21 -23.51 -14.95
CA VAL A 436 9.28 -23.98 -16.33
C VAL A 436 10.45 -23.29 -17.05
N PRO A 437 11.40 -24.03 -17.65
CA PRO A 437 12.55 -23.43 -18.35
C PRO A 437 12.10 -22.76 -19.66
N VAL A 438 11.59 -21.54 -19.56
CA VAL A 438 11.04 -20.76 -20.70
C VAL A 438 12.14 -20.35 -21.70
N THR A 439 13.38 -20.30 -21.26
CA THR A 439 14.57 -20.06 -22.14
C THR A 439 14.76 -21.16 -23.20
N ALA A 440 14.24 -22.37 -22.97
CA ALA A 440 14.24 -23.46 -23.97
C ALA A 440 13.17 -23.26 -25.08
N LEU A 441 12.33 -22.22 -25.00
CA LEU A 441 11.23 -21.98 -25.97
C LEU A 441 11.63 -21.13 -27.18
N SER A 442 12.94 -20.80 -27.35
CA SER A 442 13.45 -20.02 -28.50
C SER A 442 13.54 -20.80 -29.83
N THR A 443 13.44 -22.12 -29.81
CA THR A 443 13.19 -22.92 -31.02
C THR A 443 11.70 -22.87 -31.36
N SER A 444 11.35 -22.76 -32.65
CA SER A 444 9.95 -22.65 -33.06
C SER A 444 9.13 -23.78 -32.40
N GLU A 445 7.94 -23.47 -31.88
CA GLU A 445 7.06 -24.50 -31.27
C GLU A 445 6.81 -25.65 -32.23
N ALA A 446 6.78 -25.33 -33.52
CA ALA A 446 6.63 -26.32 -34.58
C ALA A 446 7.78 -27.35 -34.60
N GLU A 447 9.02 -26.92 -34.43
CA GLU A 447 10.19 -27.82 -34.36
C GLU A 447 10.18 -28.69 -33.11
N LYS A 448 9.76 -28.13 -31.96
CA LYS A 448 9.62 -28.91 -30.71
C LYS A 448 8.51 -29.95 -30.80
N LEU A 449 7.37 -29.56 -31.38
CA LEU A 449 6.28 -30.49 -31.64
C LEU A 449 6.66 -31.60 -32.64
N HIS A 450 7.51 -31.23 -33.62
CA HIS A 450 8.01 -32.21 -34.59
C HIS A 450 8.99 -33.18 -33.94
N ASN A 451 9.90 -32.72 -33.14
CA ASN A 451 10.96 -33.55 -32.51
C ASN A 451 10.60 -34.01 -31.10
N MET A 452 9.31 -33.94 -30.71
CA MET A 452 8.86 -34.25 -29.33
C MET A 452 9.20 -35.66 -28.91
N GLU A 453 9.05 -36.64 -29.82
CA GLU A 453 9.37 -38.04 -29.55
C GLU A 453 10.85 -38.25 -29.26
N GLU A 454 11.75 -37.62 -30.01
CA GLU A 454 13.19 -37.68 -29.77
C GLU A 454 13.57 -37.06 -28.42
N LEU A 455 12.98 -35.90 -28.10
CA LEU A 455 13.21 -35.22 -26.83
C LEU A 455 12.76 -36.02 -25.63
N LEU A 456 11.59 -36.66 -25.72
CA LEU A 456 11.05 -37.52 -24.67
C LEU A 456 11.83 -38.83 -24.55
N ASN A 457 12.26 -39.45 -25.66
CA ASN A 457 13.08 -40.65 -25.66
C ASN A 457 14.47 -40.46 -25.02
N HIS A 458 15.02 -39.25 -25.03
CA HIS A 458 16.24 -38.92 -24.29
C HIS A 458 16.06 -39.00 -22.76
N SER A 459 14.86 -38.70 -22.26
CA SER A 459 14.57 -38.69 -20.84
C SER A 459 13.91 -39.98 -20.33
N VAL A 460 13.16 -40.67 -21.18
CA VAL A 460 12.42 -41.88 -20.83
C VAL A 460 12.85 -43.00 -21.76
N VAL A 461 13.47 -44.03 -21.22
CA VAL A 461 13.99 -45.16 -21.95
C VAL A 461 12.97 -46.31 -21.96
N GLY A 462 12.65 -46.85 -23.12
CA GLY A 462 11.91 -48.10 -23.26
C GLY A 462 10.38 -47.99 -23.23
N GLN A 463 9.79 -46.78 -23.33
CA GLN A 463 8.34 -46.56 -23.35
C GLN A 463 7.88 -45.90 -24.66
N THR A 464 8.32 -46.43 -25.80
CA THR A 464 8.11 -45.84 -27.14
C THR A 464 6.63 -45.67 -27.50
N GLU A 465 5.79 -46.66 -27.23
CA GLU A 465 4.36 -46.61 -27.54
C GLU A 465 3.63 -45.51 -26.71
N ALA A 466 4.01 -45.38 -25.44
CA ALA A 466 3.45 -44.34 -24.56
C ALA A 466 3.89 -42.94 -25.02
N ILE A 467 5.16 -42.78 -25.41
CA ILE A 467 5.71 -41.50 -25.90
C ILE A 467 5.02 -41.07 -27.21
N GLU A 468 4.84 -42.03 -28.16
CA GLU A 468 4.12 -41.74 -29.39
C GLU A 468 2.66 -41.35 -29.14
N ALA A 469 1.96 -42.06 -28.25
CA ALA A 469 0.57 -41.78 -27.91
C ALA A 469 0.40 -40.37 -27.32
N ILE A 470 1.30 -39.96 -26.38
CA ILE A 470 1.32 -38.63 -25.78
C ILE A 470 1.64 -37.58 -26.84
N SER A 471 2.71 -37.77 -27.62
CA SER A 471 3.16 -36.82 -28.64
C SER A 471 2.07 -36.54 -29.68
N ASN A 472 1.38 -37.59 -30.12
CA ASN A 472 0.27 -37.49 -31.07
C ASN A 472 -0.96 -36.77 -30.47
N ALA A 473 -1.26 -36.95 -29.18
CA ALA A 473 -2.34 -36.25 -28.53
C ALA A 473 -2.03 -34.76 -28.38
N VAL A 474 -0.79 -34.40 -27.95
CA VAL A 474 -0.35 -33.02 -27.83
C VAL A 474 -0.34 -32.32 -29.19
N ARG A 475 0.17 -32.96 -30.25
CA ARG A 475 0.13 -32.42 -31.62
C ARG A 475 -1.30 -32.12 -32.08
N ARG A 476 -2.26 -33.04 -31.87
CA ARG A 476 -3.67 -32.84 -32.21
C ARG A 476 -4.29 -31.68 -31.43
N GLY A 477 -4.03 -31.57 -30.14
CA GLY A 477 -4.52 -30.46 -29.31
C GLY A 477 -4.01 -29.13 -29.79
N ARG A 478 -2.71 -29.03 -30.15
CA ARG A 478 -2.08 -27.81 -30.66
C ARG A 478 -2.41 -27.44 -32.08
N ALA A 479 -2.84 -28.43 -32.90
CA ALA A 479 -3.30 -28.19 -34.26
C ALA A 479 -4.74 -27.62 -34.36
N GLY A 480 -5.35 -27.27 -33.21
CA GLY A 480 -6.69 -26.68 -33.17
C GLY A 480 -7.85 -27.66 -33.35
N PHE A 481 -7.58 -28.97 -33.32
CA PHE A 481 -8.63 -30.01 -33.39
C PHE A 481 -9.21 -30.37 -32.02
N GLY A 482 -8.81 -29.67 -30.94
CA GLY A 482 -9.32 -29.90 -29.60
C GLY A 482 -10.40 -28.88 -29.21
N ASP A 483 -11.32 -29.30 -28.35
CA ASP A 483 -12.29 -28.42 -27.71
C ASP A 483 -11.57 -27.65 -26.59
N GLU A 484 -11.69 -26.30 -26.54
CA GLU A 484 -11.03 -25.44 -25.56
C GLU A 484 -11.39 -25.79 -24.10
N HIS A 485 -12.54 -26.43 -23.89
CA HIS A 485 -13.02 -26.85 -22.57
C HIS A 485 -12.69 -28.30 -22.20
N ARG A 486 -11.94 -29.04 -23.05
CA ARG A 486 -11.55 -30.40 -22.78
C ARG A 486 -10.04 -30.57 -22.67
N PRO A 487 -9.56 -31.45 -21.77
CA PRO A 487 -8.13 -31.73 -21.68
C PRO A 487 -7.60 -32.29 -23.01
N THR A 488 -6.38 -31.93 -23.37
CA THR A 488 -5.70 -32.34 -24.62
C THR A 488 -5.64 -33.87 -24.79
N GLY A 489 -5.65 -34.61 -23.68
CA GLY A 489 -5.72 -36.07 -23.65
C GLY A 489 -5.86 -36.60 -22.23
N SER A 490 -6.47 -37.76 -22.09
CA SER A 490 -6.50 -38.52 -20.83
C SER A 490 -5.81 -39.86 -21.06
N PHE A 491 -4.78 -40.14 -20.26
CA PHE A 491 -3.96 -41.34 -20.41
C PHE A 491 -4.02 -42.17 -19.13
N LEU A 492 -4.15 -43.47 -19.32
CA LEU A 492 -4.06 -44.44 -18.25
C LEU A 492 -2.82 -45.33 -18.50
N PHE A 493 -1.87 -45.29 -17.62
CA PHE A 493 -0.68 -46.12 -17.64
C PHE A 493 -0.91 -47.33 -16.72
N LEU A 494 -0.79 -48.53 -17.28
CA LEU A 494 -1.03 -49.78 -16.57
C LEU A 494 0.28 -50.59 -16.43
#